data_41955a279f38c3dd040f051e88e3c18b
#
_entry.id   41955a279f38c3dd040f051e88e3c18b
#
_cell.length_a   1.000
_cell.length_b   1.000
_cell.length_c   1.000
_cell.angle_alpha   90.00
_cell.angle_beta   90.00
_cell.angle_gamma   90.00
#
_symmetry.space_group_name_H-M   'P 1'
#
loop_
_entity.id
_entity.type
_entity.pdbx_description
1 polymer ?
#
loop_
_entity_poly.entity_id
_entity_poly.type
_entity_poly.pdbx_seq_one_letter_code
_entity_poly.pdbx_strand_id
1 'polypeptide(L)'
;MFCTECFSQTEISENRVKELMEVFDKSGDGALQLEEFVTVDRFRNQLEALAREEKRLAGEAVQESKRREQEVLMAEAKLEFLNEKEPTTSDKIISVLPYLFPLMDGLQYGRFLLSTDDAAANPFVIAVALLYSLYRSIPFSGFVAFFALNFLSGNPSLNRLVRFNMQQAIFLDIALIFPSLIIGLGGLVAGAVGSPLSSAAGEIFSDVLFGTLLLILAYCTGSSLLGKEPSSIPIISNAVKERMPTLDMFDNDGRFVLREDDDKSKKDKDEK
;
A
#
# COMPACT_ATOMS: atom_id res chain seq x y z
N MET A 1 -54.94 8.57 9.01
CA MET A 1 -54.01 8.29 7.88
C MET A 1 -52.69 8.88 8.29
N PHE A 2 -51.87 8.14 9.06
CA PHE A 2 -50.58 8.61 9.58
C PHE A 2 -49.51 8.28 8.55
N CYS A 3 -48.74 9.28 8.21
CA CYS A 3 -47.69 9.23 7.20
C CYS A 3 -46.53 8.36 7.71
N THR A 4 -46.41 7.16 7.18
CA THR A 4 -45.41 6.13 7.53
C THR A 4 -44.02 6.34 6.84
N GLU A 5 -43.77 7.50 6.23
CA GLU A 5 -42.60 7.67 5.35
C GLU A 5 -41.46 8.53 5.93
N CYS A 6 -41.46 8.87 7.23
CA CYS A 6 -40.41 9.73 7.81
C CYS A 6 -39.51 9.09 8.88
N PHE A 7 -39.52 7.79 9.04
CA PHE A 7 -38.51 7.10 9.85
C PHE A 7 -37.60 6.29 8.93
N SER A 8 -36.52 6.89 8.51
CA SER A 8 -35.35 6.08 8.15
C SER A 8 -35.00 5.27 9.41
N GLN A 9 -34.99 3.95 9.29
CA GLN A 9 -34.56 3.02 10.33
C GLN A 9 -33.11 3.28 10.71
N THR A 10 -32.84 4.32 11.48
CA THR A 10 -31.62 4.41 12.28
C THR A 10 -31.88 3.51 13.48
N GLU A 11 -31.27 2.33 13.48
CA GLU A 11 -31.26 1.46 14.66
C GLU A 11 -30.80 2.30 15.86
N ILE A 12 -31.66 2.46 16.83
CA ILE A 12 -31.34 3.18 18.07
C ILE A 12 -30.34 2.30 18.81
N SER A 13 -29.13 2.79 19.12
CA SER A 13 -28.14 1.98 19.82
C SER A 13 -28.67 1.56 21.20
N GLU A 14 -28.30 0.36 21.64
CA GLU A 14 -28.73 -0.19 22.94
C GLU A 14 -28.37 0.74 24.11
N ASN A 15 -27.28 1.48 24.00
CA ASN A 15 -26.88 2.45 25.01
C ASN A 15 -27.86 3.63 25.09
N ARG A 16 -28.36 4.11 23.97
CA ARG A 16 -29.40 5.17 23.94
C ARG A 16 -30.71 4.69 24.55
N VAL A 17 -31.08 3.44 24.29
CA VAL A 17 -32.28 2.85 24.88
C VAL A 17 -32.13 2.81 26.40
N LYS A 18 -30.98 2.39 26.94
CA LYS A 18 -30.73 2.36 28.39
C LYS A 18 -30.80 3.76 29.01
N GLU A 19 -30.12 4.76 28.42
CA GLU A 19 -30.16 6.13 28.93
C GLU A 19 -31.57 6.77 28.88
N LEU A 20 -32.34 6.46 27.83
CA LEU A 20 -33.74 6.88 27.76
C LEU A 20 -34.60 6.21 28.82
N MET A 21 -34.43 4.92 29.07
CA MET A 21 -35.10 4.19 30.13
C MET A 21 -34.76 4.77 31.50
N GLU A 22 -33.50 5.07 31.78
CA GLU A 22 -33.04 5.64 33.05
C GLU A 22 -33.69 7.02 33.35
N VAL A 23 -33.95 7.82 32.30
CA VAL A 23 -34.57 9.16 32.44
C VAL A 23 -36.09 9.12 32.53
N PHE A 24 -36.74 8.21 31.81
CA PHE A 24 -38.22 8.19 31.68
C PHE A 24 -38.92 7.10 32.47
N ASP A 25 -38.27 5.95 32.75
CA ASP A 25 -38.80 4.88 33.59
C ASP A 25 -38.70 5.25 35.08
N LYS A 26 -39.73 5.90 35.60
CA LYS A 26 -39.80 6.28 37.02
C LYS A 26 -40.29 5.14 37.92
N SER A 27 -41.00 4.19 37.35
CA SER A 27 -41.51 3.03 38.06
C SER A 27 -40.45 1.96 38.30
N GLY A 28 -39.37 1.92 37.41
CA GLY A 28 -38.30 0.95 37.48
C GLY A 28 -38.73 -0.45 37.06
N ASP A 29 -39.81 -0.56 36.29
CA ASP A 29 -40.37 -1.85 35.84
C ASP A 29 -39.74 -2.32 34.49
N GLY A 30 -38.85 -1.51 33.89
CA GLY A 30 -38.20 -1.81 32.64
C GLY A 30 -39.05 -1.59 31.40
N ALA A 31 -40.25 -0.94 31.56
CA ALA A 31 -41.15 -0.61 30.47
C ALA A 31 -41.65 0.83 30.60
N LEU A 32 -41.63 1.60 29.51
CA LEU A 32 -42.19 2.96 29.52
C LEU A 32 -43.70 2.94 29.43
N GLN A 33 -44.36 3.33 30.50
CA GLN A 33 -45.84 3.44 30.57
C GLN A 33 -46.29 4.77 29.98
N LEU A 34 -47.56 4.83 29.49
CA LEU A 34 -48.10 6.02 28.83
C LEU A 34 -48.10 7.25 29.75
N GLU A 35 -48.21 7.04 31.06
CA GLU A 35 -48.20 8.07 32.09
C GLU A 35 -46.80 8.63 32.37
N GLU A 36 -45.76 7.87 32.09
CA GLU A 36 -44.34 8.25 32.17
C GLU A 36 -43.89 8.99 30.90
N PHE A 37 -44.64 8.84 29.82
CA PHE A 37 -44.39 9.45 28.53
C PHE A 37 -44.81 10.93 28.54
N VAL A 38 -44.07 11.75 29.27
CA VAL A 38 -44.32 13.18 29.40
C VAL A 38 -44.02 13.89 28.09
N THR A 39 -45.06 14.25 27.33
CA THR A 39 -45.03 15.03 26.08
C THR A 39 -43.98 14.56 25.04
N VAL A 40 -44.47 14.20 23.86
CA VAL A 40 -43.67 13.76 22.70
C VAL A 40 -42.49 14.66 22.42
N ASP A 41 -42.60 15.96 22.68
CA ASP A 41 -41.56 16.95 22.49
C ASP A 41 -40.34 16.79 23.42
N ARG A 42 -40.60 16.41 24.70
CA ARG A 42 -39.48 16.17 25.64
C ARG A 42 -38.71 14.92 25.26
N PHE A 43 -39.37 13.86 24.88
CA PHE A 43 -38.75 12.62 24.45
C PHE A 43 -37.93 12.83 23.19
N ARG A 44 -38.49 13.56 22.21
CA ARG A 44 -37.81 13.91 20.99
C ARG A 44 -36.54 14.75 21.25
N ASN A 45 -36.66 15.78 22.10
CA ASN A 45 -35.52 16.65 22.44
C ASN A 45 -34.41 15.87 23.15
N GLN A 46 -34.75 14.92 24.03
CA GLN A 46 -33.76 14.08 24.71
C GLN A 46 -33.09 13.12 23.72
N LEU A 47 -33.84 12.49 22.82
CA LEU A 47 -33.32 11.61 21.78
C LEU A 47 -32.35 12.35 20.84
N GLU A 48 -32.73 13.58 20.47
CA GLU A 48 -31.88 14.43 19.64
C GLU A 48 -30.61 14.88 20.37
N ALA A 49 -30.68 15.15 21.69
CA ALA A 49 -29.54 15.51 22.51
C ALA A 49 -28.53 14.33 22.59
N LEU A 50 -29.01 13.13 22.90
CA LEU A 50 -28.20 11.91 22.94
C LEU A 50 -27.58 11.59 21.59
N ALA A 51 -28.33 11.76 20.50
CA ALA A 51 -27.80 11.57 19.14
C ALA A 51 -26.68 12.56 18.79
N ARG A 52 -26.81 13.82 19.22
CA ARG A 52 -25.76 14.84 19.03
C ARG A 52 -24.52 14.53 19.86
N GLU A 53 -24.69 14.09 21.10
CA GLU A 53 -23.58 13.75 21.99
C GLU A 53 -22.81 12.52 21.49
N GLU A 54 -23.51 11.47 21.07
CA GLU A 54 -22.88 10.28 20.48
C GLU A 54 -22.11 10.63 19.21
N LYS A 55 -22.68 11.47 18.33
CA LYS A 55 -22.00 11.97 17.13
C LYS A 55 -20.74 12.80 17.46
N ARG A 56 -20.81 13.60 18.55
CA ARG A 56 -19.67 14.38 19.04
C ARG A 56 -18.55 13.45 19.55
N LEU A 57 -18.90 12.47 20.41
CA LEU A 57 -17.95 11.50 20.96
C LEU A 57 -17.33 10.63 19.85
N ALA A 58 -18.12 10.19 18.87
CA ALA A 58 -17.62 9.47 17.72
C ALA A 58 -16.64 10.34 16.89
N GLY A 59 -16.96 11.63 16.71
CA GLY A 59 -16.08 12.60 16.06
C GLY A 59 -14.77 12.80 16.81
N GLU A 60 -14.82 12.96 18.12
CA GLU A 60 -13.64 13.09 18.97
C GLU A 60 -12.75 11.83 18.94
N ALA A 61 -13.35 10.65 19.01
CA ALA A 61 -12.62 9.37 18.90
C ALA A 61 -11.90 9.22 17.57
N VAL A 62 -12.55 9.62 16.46
CA VAL A 62 -11.91 9.63 15.12
C VAL A 62 -10.77 10.65 15.05
N GLN A 63 -10.94 11.83 15.64
CA GLN A 63 -9.87 12.83 15.66
C GLN A 63 -8.69 12.37 16.53
N GLU A 64 -8.96 11.76 17.68
CA GLU A 64 -7.91 11.24 18.55
C GLU A 64 -7.13 10.09 17.89
N SER A 65 -7.82 9.18 17.20
CA SER A 65 -7.16 8.10 16.46
C SER A 65 -6.23 8.65 15.35
N LYS A 66 -6.70 9.64 14.59
CA LYS A 66 -5.89 10.31 13.56
C LYS A 66 -4.68 11.05 14.16
N ARG A 67 -4.86 11.70 15.32
CA ARG A 67 -3.75 12.37 16.00
C ARG A 67 -2.70 11.38 16.47
N ARG A 68 -3.10 10.25 17.06
CA ARG A 68 -2.17 9.18 17.47
C ARG A 68 -1.42 8.60 16.27
N GLU A 69 -2.11 8.37 15.16
CA GLU A 69 -1.48 7.90 13.93
C GLU A 69 -0.44 8.90 13.41
N GLN A 70 -0.75 10.21 13.40
CA GLN A 70 0.19 11.26 13.03
C GLN A 70 1.40 11.34 13.98
N GLU A 71 1.19 11.20 15.29
CA GLU A 71 2.27 11.19 16.28
C GLU A 71 3.22 10.01 16.06
N VAL A 72 2.69 8.82 15.72
CA VAL A 72 3.49 7.62 15.39
C VAL A 72 4.30 7.86 14.12
N LEU A 73 3.67 8.33 13.05
CA LEU A 73 4.36 8.64 11.79
C LEU A 73 5.45 9.70 11.96
N MET A 74 5.19 10.73 12.78
CA MET A 74 6.17 11.77 13.12
C MET A 74 7.35 11.18 13.92
N ALA A 75 7.08 10.30 14.87
CA ALA A 75 8.12 9.63 15.64
C ALA A 75 9.00 8.73 14.75
N GLU A 76 8.39 8.00 13.82
CA GLU A 76 9.11 7.18 12.83
C GLU A 76 9.96 8.05 11.90
N ALA A 77 9.41 9.16 11.37
CA ALA A 77 10.16 10.08 10.52
C ALA A 77 11.36 10.72 11.25
N LYS A 78 11.19 11.08 12.53
CA LYS A 78 12.29 11.57 13.37
C LYS A 78 13.37 10.51 13.60
N LEU A 79 12.97 9.26 13.87
CA LEU A 79 13.93 8.15 14.02
C LEU A 79 14.67 7.89 12.71
N GLU A 80 13.99 7.98 11.58
CA GLU A 80 14.59 7.82 10.25
C GLU A 80 15.62 8.92 9.99
N PHE A 81 15.30 10.18 10.29
CA PHE A 81 16.23 11.30 10.17
C PHE A 81 17.46 11.15 11.07
N LEU A 82 17.27 10.71 12.32
CA LEU A 82 18.38 10.46 13.25
C LEU A 82 19.25 9.27 12.80
N ASN A 83 18.67 8.31 12.08
CA ASN A 83 19.37 7.14 11.53
C ASN A 83 19.85 7.36 10.08
N GLU A 84 19.66 8.53 9.49
CA GLU A 84 20.13 8.89 8.15
C GLU A 84 21.67 9.02 8.12
N LYS A 85 22.31 7.88 8.40
CA LYS A 85 23.76 7.73 8.26
C LYS A 85 24.06 7.45 6.80
N GLU A 86 25.19 7.98 6.33
CA GLU A 86 25.71 7.59 5.01
C GLU A 86 25.77 6.06 4.91
N PRO A 87 25.27 5.46 3.82
CA PRO A 87 25.22 4.01 3.67
C PRO A 87 26.64 3.42 3.67
N THR A 88 26.86 2.47 4.54
CA THR A 88 28.12 1.71 4.60
C THR A 88 28.26 0.81 3.38
N THR A 89 29.46 0.28 3.14
CA THR A 89 29.69 -0.68 2.03
C THR A 89 28.77 -1.92 2.17
N SER A 90 28.53 -2.37 3.42
CA SER A 90 27.60 -3.47 3.69
C SER A 90 26.19 -3.11 3.32
N ASP A 91 25.72 -1.90 3.65
CA ASP A 91 24.38 -1.44 3.30
C ASP A 91 24.18 -1.37 1.79
N LYS A 92 25.20 -0.93 1.04
CA LYS A 92 25.16 -0.89 -0.43
C LYS A 92 25.01 -2.29 -1.04
N ILE A 93 25.72 -3.29 -0.50
CA ILE A 93 25.61 -4.68 -0.98
C ILE A 93 24.24 -5.26 -0.61
N ILE A 94 23.80 -5.08 0.63
CA ILE A 94 22.50 -5.57 1.11
C ILE A 94 21.35 -4.93 0.33
N SER A 95 21.49 -3.67 -0.07
CA SER A 95 20.46 -2.95 -0.83
C SER A 95 20.23 -3.50 -2.24
N VAL A 96 21.16 -4.28 -2.78
CA VAL A 96 21.01 -4.94 -4.10
C VAL A 96 20.23 -6.25 -4.01
N LEU A 97 20.31 -6.96 -2.87
CA LEU A 97 19.68 -8.28 -2.69
C LEU A 97 18.16 -8.30 -2.98
N PRO A 98 17.37 -7.29 -2.58
CA PRO A 98 15.94 -7.27 -2.87
C PRO A 98 15.59 -7.41 -4.35
N TYR A 99 16.47 -6.93 -5.25
CA TYR A 99 16.23 -6.99 -6.69
C TYR A 99 16.34 -8.40 -7.29
N LEU A 100 16.86 -9.36 -6.53
CA LEU A 100 16.79 -10.77 -6.92
C LEU A 100 15.32 -11.25 -6.97
N PHE A 101 14.43 -10.66 -6.18
CA PHE A 101 13.02 -11.04 -6.14
C PHE A 101 12.33 -10.77 -7.49
N PRO A 102 12.22 -9.53 -7.99
CA PRO A 102 11.63 -9.28 -9.30
C PRO A 102 12.45 -9.89 -10.47
N LEU A 103 13.74 -10.13 -10.29
CA LEU A 103 14.53 -10.87 -11.27
C LEU A 103 14.07 -12.32 -11.38
N MET A 104 13.90 -13.03 -10.25
CA MET A 104 13.44 -14.41 -10.25
C MET A 104 12.05 -14.55 -10.86
N ASP A 105 11.13 -13.68 -10.52
CA ASP A 105 9.79 -13.71 -11.11
C ASP A 105 9.76 -13.23 -12.57
N GLY A 106 10.68 -12.35 -12.94
CA GLY A 106 10.86 -11.91 -14.34
C GLY A 106 11.49 -12.94 -15.27
N LEU A 107 12.26 -13.91 -14.77
CA LEU A 107 12.92 -14.94 -15.59
C LEU A 107 11.94 -15.76 -16.44
N GLN A 108 10.69 -15.87 -16.04
CA GLN A 108 9.65 -16.51 -16.85
C GLN A 108 9.47 -15.86 -18.23
N TYR A 109 9.74 -14.56 -18.35
CA TYR A 109 9.67 -13.82 -19.61
C TYR A 109 10.94 -13.97 -20.44
N GLY A 110 12.08 -14.20 -19.81
CA GLY A 110 13.39 -14.39 -20.48
C GLY A 110 13.61 -15.79 -21.06
N ARG A 111 12.63 -16.70 -20.94
CA ARG A 111 12.80 -18.10 -21.35
C ARG A 111 13.20 -18.27 -22.81
N PHE A 112 12.71 -17.44 -23.72
CA PHE A 112 13.02 -17.53 -25.15
C PHE A 112 14.45 -17.06 -25.41
N LEU A 113 14.86 -15.93 -24.81
CA LEU A 113 16.20 -15.40 -24.91
C LEU A 113 17.25 -16.34 -24.30
N LEU A 114 16.92 -17.00 -23.18
CA LEU A 114 17.83 -17.89 -22.45
C LEU A 114 17.85 -19.32 -22.99
N SER A 115 16.95 -19.70 -23.88
CA SER A 115 16.86 -21.05 -24.46
C SER A 115 17.69 -21.24 -25.73
N THR A 116 18.46 -20.24 -26.16
CA THR A 116 19.38 -20.39 -27.31
C THR A 116 20.55 -21.30 -26.94
N ASP A 117 21.02 -22.10 -27.88
CA ASP A 117 22.09 -23.10 -27.68
C ASP A 117 23.36 -22.48 -27.08
N ASP A 118 23.73 -21.27 -27.53
CA ASP A 118 24.88 -20.51 -27.01
C ASP A 118 24.65 -20.06 -25.53
N ALA A 119 23.44 -19.68 -25.18
CA ALA A 119 23.10 -19.29 -23.81
C ALA A 119 23.08 -20.52 -22.87
N ALA A 120 22.57 -21.64 -23.33
CA ALA A 120 22.51 -22.87 -22.54
C ALA A 120 23.89 -23.43 -22.15
N ALA A 121 24.93 -23.12 -22.94
CA ALA A 121 26.32 -23.50 -22.66
C ALA A 121 27.02 -22.56 -21.68
N ASN A 122 26.46 -21.40 -21.39
CA ASN A 122 27.07 -20.39 -20.52
C ASN A 122 26.93 -20.78 -19.03
N PRO A 123 28.05 -20.93 -18.28
CA PRO A 123 27.99 -21.33 -16.87
C PRO A 123 27.21 -20.35 -15.98
N PHE A 124 27.16 -19.06 -16.33
CA PHE A 124 26.36 -18.06 -15.64
C PHE A 124 24.86 -18.34 -15.82
N VAL A 125 24.42 -18.65 -17.04
CA VAL A 125 23.00 -19.00 -17.33
C VAL A 125 22.60 -20.27 -16.59
N ILE A 126 23.50 -21.27 -16.54
CA ILE A 126 23.27 -22.50 -15.77
C ILE A 126 23.11 -22.19 -14.29
N ALA A 127 23.94 -21.34 -13.70
CA ALA A 127 23.83 -20.96 -12.29
C ALA A 127 22.50 -20.21 -12.00
N VAL A 128 22.09 -19.31 -12.88
CA VAL A 128 20.80 -18.60 -12.77
C VAL A 128 19.64 -19.57 -12.90
N ALA A 129 19.70 -20.53 -13.83
CA ALA A 129 18.67 -21.54 -14.02
C ALA A 129 18.53 -22.47 -12.78
N LEU A 130 19.64 -22.85 -12.17
CA LEU A 130 19.64 -23.62 -10.91
C LEU A 130 19.00 -22.83 -9.77
N LEU A 131 19.38 -21.55 -9.61
CA LEU A 131 18.81 -20.67 -8.59
C LEU A 131 17.30 -20.47 -8.81
N TYR A 132 16.88 -20.28 -10.05
CA TYR A 132 15.46 -20.19 -10.42
C TYR A 132 14.71 -21.48 -10.12
N SER A 133 15.28 -22.63 -10.45
CA SER A 133 14.69 -23.93 -10.14
C SER A 133 14.51 -24.13 -8.63
N LEU A 134 15.51 -23.76 -7.85
CA LEU A 134 15.44 -23.80 -6.38
C LEU A 134 14.34 -22.86 -5.85
N TYR A 135 14.30 -21.63 -6.35
CA TYR A 135 13.26 -20.66 -5.98
C TYR A 135 11.85 -21.19 -6.29
N ARG A 136 11.64 -21.77 -7.47
CA ARG A 136 10.36 -22.34 -7.91
C ARG A 136 9.99 -23.63 -7.21
N SER A 137 10.94 -24.35 -6.60
CA SER A 137 10.65 -25.57 -5.83
C SER A 137 9.99 -25.27 -4.48
N ILE A 138 10.13 -24.04 -3.99
CA ILE A 138 9.47 -23.61 -2.74
C ILE A 138 8.04 -23.16 -3.10
N PRO A 139 6.99 -23.83 -2.56
CA PRO A 139 5.63 -23.40 -2.81
C PRO A 139 5.41 -21.98 -2.25
N PHE A 140 4.74 -21.14 -3.04
CA PHE A 140 4.47 -19.75 -2.66
C PHE A 140 5.71 -18.89 -2.41
N SER A 141 6.86 -19.22 -3.02
CA SER A 141 8.13 -18.47 -2.85
C SER A 141 7.99 -16.97 -3.07
N GLY A 142 7.21 -16.54 -4.07
CA GLY A 142 6.92 -15.12 -4.33
C GLY A 142 6.22 -14.44 -3.15
N PHE A 143 5.20 -15.09 -2.56
CA PHE A 143 4.52 -14.55 -1.37
C PHE A 143 5.44 -14.47 -0.16
N VAL A 144 6.26 -15.49 0.06
CA VAL A 144 7.24 -15.50 1.16
C VAL A 144 8.23 -14.35 1.00
N ALA A 145 8.77 -14.15 -0.20
CA ALA A 145 9.69 -13.06 -0.50
C ALA A 145 8.99 -11.68 -0.33
N PHE A 146 7.77 -11.53 -0.85
CA PHE A 146 6.97 -10.32 -0.71
C PHE A 146 6.77 -9.93 0.77
N PHE A 147 6.29 -10.87 1.60
CA PHE A 147 6.06 -10.60 3.02
C PHE A 147 7.35 -10.34 3.78
N ALA A 148 8.42 -11.10 3.49
CA ALA A 148 9.72 -10.89 4.10
C ALA A 148 10.26 -9.47 3.79
N LEU A 149 10.26 -9.06 2.53
CA LEU A 149 10.71 -7.73 2.14
C LEU A 149 9.83 -6.63 2.72
N ASN A 150 8.50 -6.83 2.74
CA ASN A 150 7.58 -5.84 3.31
C ASN A 150 7.79 -5.67 4.82
N PHE A 151 8.01 -6.78 5.53
CA PHE A 151 8.30 -6.73 6.98
C PHE A 151 9.66 -6.08 7.28
N LEU A 152 10.70 -6.47 6.53
CA LEU A 152 12.04 -5.92 6.70
C LEU A 152 12.10 -4.43 6.33
N SER A 153 11.40 -4.00 5.29
CA SER A 153 11.37 -2.59 4.88
C SER A 153 10.72 -1.67 5.92
N GLY A 154 9.87 -2.22 6.79
CA GLY A 154 9.28 -1.50 7.93
C GLY A 154 10.23 -1.33 9.11
N ASN A 155 11.39 -1.99 9.15
CA ASN A 155 12.31 -1.92 10.27
C ASN A 155 13.15 -0.62 10.25
N PRO A 156 12.96 0.31 11.20
CA PRO A 156 13.67 1.59 11.24
C PRO A 156 15.17 1.46 11.57
N SER A 157 15.63 0.28 12.03
CA SER A 157 17.05 0.04 12.30
C SER A 157 17.89 -0.17 11.04
N LEU A 158 17.24 -0.48 9.91
CA LEU A 158 17.92 -0.62 8.61
C LEU A 158 18.17 0.75 7.99
N ASN A 159 19.29 0.86 7.26
CA ASN A 159 19.60 2.07 6.51
C ASN A 159 18.47 2.39 5.52
N ARG A 160 18.18 3.68 5.34
CA ARG A 160 17.13 4.18 4.45
C ARG A 160 17.29 3.65 3.02
N LEU A 161 18.53 3.60 2.49
CA LEU A 161 18.82 3.05 1.17
C LEU A 161 18.34 1.60 1.02
N VAL A 162 18.59 0.76 2.04
CA VAL A 162 18.17 -0.65 2.04
C VAL A 162 16.65 -0.76 2.04
N ARG A 163 15.98 -0.01 2.91
CA ARG A 163 14.52 0.02 3.02
C ARG A 163 13.87 0.50 1.72
N PHE A 164 14.39 1.56 1.12
CA PHE A 164 13.94 2.09 -0.16
C PHE A 164 13.99 1.02 -1.26
N ASN A 165 15.14 0.34 -1.39
CA ASN A 165 15.32 -0.69 -2.40
C ASN A 165 14.44 -1.93 -2.17
N MET A 166 14.18 -2.31 -0.91
CA MET A 166 13.21 -3.37 -0.59
C MET A 166 11.80 -3.03 -1.07
N GLN A 167 11.33 -1.82 -0.79
CA GLN A 167 10.02 -1.37 -1.24
C GLN A 167 9.97 -1.24 -2.76
N GLN A 168 11.02 -0.72 -3.37
CA GLN A 168 11.09 -0.60 -4.83
C GLN A 168 11.07 -1.97 -5.52
N ALA A 169 11.77 -2.97 -4.98
CA ALA A 169 11.73 -4.34 -5.48
C ALA A 169 10.31 -4.93 -5.40
N ILE A 170 9.58 -4.69 -4.32
CA ILE A 170 8.18 -5.10 -4.17
C ILE A 170 7.30 -4.45 -5.25
N PHE A 171 7.41 -3.14 -5.47
CA PHE A 171 6.61 -2.46 -6.49
C PHE A 171 6.96 -2.89 -7.91
N LEU A 172 8.25 -3.20 -8.18
CA LEU A 172 8.67 -3.76 -9.46
C LEU A 172 8.04 -5.13 -9.70
N ASP A 173 7.97 -5.98 -8.67
CA ASP A 173 7.36 -7.30 -8.76
C ASP A 173 5.85 -7.20 -8.98
N ILE A 174 5.16 -6.33 -8.25
CA ILE A 174 3.73 -6.05 -8.48
C ILE A 174 3.50 -5.56 -9.92
N ALA A 175 4.39 -4.74 -10.46
CA ALA A 175 4.29 -4.28 -11.85
C ALA A 175 4.38 -5.43 -12.86
N LEU A 176 5.10 -6.52 -12.56
CA LEU A 176 5.18 -7.71 -13.42
C LEU A 176 3.87 -8.53 -13.48
N ILE A 177 2.94 -8.32 -12.53
CA ILE A 177 1.63 -8.98 -12.57
C ILE A 177 0.82 -8.51 -13.78
N PHE A 178 0.91 -7.23 -14.16
CA PHE A 178 0.12 -6.69 -15.27
C PHE A 178 0.44 -7.35 -16.62
N PRO A 179 1.72 -7.49 -17.04
CA PRO A 179 2.07 -8.25 -18.24
C PRO A 179 1.61 -9.70 -18.18
N SER A 180 1.72 -10.38 -17.02
CA SER A 180 1.24 -11.75 -16.84
C SER A 180 -0.25 -11.87 -17.11
N LEU A 181 -1.04 -10.92 -16.61
CA LEU A 181 -2.49 -10.89 -16.86
C LEU A 181 -2.81 -10.65 -18.33
N ILE A 182 -2.09 -9.73 -19.00
CA ILE A 182 -2.29 -9.44 -20.43
C ILE A 182 -2.01 -10.69 -21.27
N ILE A 183 -0.90 -11.38 -21.00
CA ILE A 183 -0.54 -12.63 -21.71
C ILE A 183 -1.57 -13.73 -21.43
N GLY A 184 -1.99 -13.90 -20.18
CA GLY A 184 -2.97 -14.90 -19.79
C GLY A 184 -4.34 -14.67 -20.42
N LEU A 185 -4.85 -13.44 -20.36
CA LEU A 185 -6.13 -13.07 -20.97
C LEU A 185 -6.06 -13.13 -22.50
N GLY A 186 -4.96 -12.66 -23.11
CA GLY A 186 -4.74 -12.74 -24.56
C GLY A 186 -4.75 -14.19 -25.04
N GLY A 187 -4.13 -15.11 -24.31
CA GLY A 187 -4.15 -16.54 -24.59
C GLY A 187 -5.55 -17.16 -24.50
N LEU A 188 -6.34 -16.76 -23.50
CA LEU A 188 -7.72 -17.23 -23.35
C LEU A 188 -8.61 -16.75 -24.52
N VAL A 189 -8.51 -15.47 -24.90
CA VAL A 189 -9.28 -14.89 -26.00
C VAL A 189 -8.86 -15.53 -27.34
N ALA A 190 -7.56 -15.69 -27.60
CA ALA A 190 -7.06 -16.33 -28.80
C ALA A 190 -7.53 -17.78 -28.92
N GLY A 191 -7.54 -18.53 -27.79
CA GLY A 191 -8.10 -19.88 -27.75
C GLY A 191 -9.61 -19.94 -28.03
N ALA A 192 -10.37 -18.98 -27.52
CA ALA A 192 -11.82 -18.92 -27.73
C ALA A 192 -12.21 -18.54 -29.18
N VAL A 193 -11.40 -17.70 -29.84
CA VAL A 193 -11.64 -17.23 -31.22
C VAL A 193 -11.04 -18.20 -32.26
N GLY A 194 -10.27 -19.22 -31.83
CA GLY A 194 -9.62 -20.15 -32.73
C GLY A 194 -8.50 -19.54 -33.59
N SER A 195 -8.06 -18.33 -33.25
CA SER A 195 -6.97 -17.62 -33.91
C SER A 195 -5.75 -17.67 -33.01
N PRO A 196 -4.71 -18.46 -33.32
CA PRO A 196 -3.49 -18.40 -32.55
C PRO A 196 -2.92 -16.99 -32.65
N LEU A 197 -2.83 -16.28 -31.52
CA LEU A 197 -1.94 -15.13 -31.41
C LEU A 197 -0.57 -15.60 -31.90
N SER A 198 0.00 -14.98 -32.93
CA SER A 198 1.21 -15.53 -33.52
C SER A 198 2.22 -15.76 -32.40
N SER A 199 2.73 -16.98 -32.26
CA SER A 199 3.71 -17.33 -31.21
C SER A 199 4.86 -16.34 -31.21
N ALA A 200 5.28 -15.88 -32.39
CA ALA A 200 6.32 -14.86 -32.57
C ALA A 200 5.99 -13.51 -31.89
N ALA A 201 4.74 -13.03 -31.91
CA ALA A 201 4.41 -11.78 -31.24
C ALA A 201 4.49 -11.91 -29.72
N GLY A 202 4.09 -13.07 -29.17
CA GLY A 202 4.21 -13.36 -27.75
C GLY A 202 5.68 -13.49 -27.29
N GLU A 203 6.52 -14.10 -28.12
CA GLU A 203 7.97 -14.24 -27.88
C GLU A 203 8.64 -12.87 -27.85
N ILE A 204 8.44 -12.05 -28.89
CA ILE A 204 9.00 -10.69 -28.95
C ILE A 204 8.53 -9.84 -27.76
N PHE A 205 7.25 -9.92 -27.40
CA PHE A 205 6.73 -9.17 -26.25
C PHE A 205 7.40 -9.61 -24.94
N SER A 206 7.58 -10.92 -24.73
CA SER A 206 8.26 -11.46 -23.55
C SER A 206 9.72 -11.00 -23.49
N ASP A 207 10.44 -11.07 -24.60
CA ASP A 207 11.85 -10.69 -24.66
C ASP A 207 12.07 -9.19 -24.44
N VAL A 208 11.21 -8.34 -25.01
CA VAL A 208 11.23 -6.89 -24.79
C VAL A 208 10.93 -6.58 -23.31
N LEU A 209 9.94 -7.24 -22.73
CA LEU A 209 9.59 -7.07 -21.33
C LEU A 209 10.76 -7.45 -20.41
N PHE A 210 11.38 -8.61 -20.66
CA PHE A 210 12.53 -9.08 -19.90
C PHE A 210 13.74 -8.15 -20.06
N GLY A 211 14.03 -7.72 -21.28
CA GLY A 211 15.10 -6.75 -21.54
C GLY A 211 14.89 -5.42 -20.81
N THR A 212 13.65 -4.92 -20.81
CA THR A 212 13.27 -3.70 -20.06
C THR A 212 13.46 -3.90 -18.55
N LEU A 213 13.02 -5.03 -18.02
CA LEU A 213 13.24 -5.38 -16.61
C LEU A 213 14.72 -5.39 -16.25
N LEU A 214 15.56 -6.05 -17.07
CA LEU A 214 17.01 -6.10 -16.83
C LEU A 214 17.64 -4.71 -16.82
N LEU A 215 17.24 -3.80 -17.72
CA LEU A 215 17.71 -2.42 -17.73
C LEU A 215 17.33 -1.67 -16.46
N ILE A 216 16.09 -1.83 -16.01
CA ILE A 216 15.61 -1.23 -14.75
C ILE A 216 16.41 -1.78 -13.56
N LEU A 217 16.60 -3.09 -13.49
CA LEU A 217 17.36 -3.73 -12.40
C LEU A 217 18.83 -3.31 -12.43
N ALA A 218 19.45 -3.20 -13.59
CA ALA A 218 20.82 -2.71 -13.74
C ALA A 218 20.96 -1.27 -13.25
N TYR A 219 20.01 -0.40 -13.60
CA TYR A 219 19.95 0.97 -13.10
C TYR A 219 19.81 1.01 -11.58
N CYS A 220 18.87 0.25 -11.02
CA CYS A 220 18.64 0.19 -9.57
C CYS A 220 19.86 -0.32 -8.82
N THR A 221 20.46 -1.41 -9.30
CA THR A 221 21.65 -2.02 -8.72
C THR A 221 22.84 -1.06 -8.78
N GLY A 222 23.07 -0.43 -9.93
CA GLY A 222 24.14 0.53 -10.11
C GLY A 222 24.01 1.75 -9.20
N SER A 223 22.81 2.32 -9.09
CA SER A 223 22.53 3.44 -8.18
C SER A 223 22.75 3.05 -6.72
N SER A 224 22.28 1.88 -6.31
CA SER A 224 22.43 1.36 -4.95
C SER A 224 23.88 1.13 -4.54
N LEU A 225 24.70 0.58 -5.44
CA LEU A 225 26.13 0.38 -5.21
C LEU A 225 26.87 1.72 -5.09
N LEU A 226 26.40 2.76 -5.76
CA LEU A 226 26.90 4.14 -5.60
C LEU A 226 26.41 4.79 -4.29
N GLY A 227 25.53 4.14 -3.55
CA GLY A 227 24.93 4.70 -2.33
C GLY A 227 23.82 5.73 -2.59
N LYS A 228 23.25 5.73 -3.80
CA LYS A 228 22.17 6.65 -4.19
C LYS A 228 20.85 5.89 -4.30
N GLU A 229 19.77 6.51 -3.83
CA GLU A 229 18.42 5.98 -4.06
C GLU A 229 18.09 6.02 -5.56
N PRO A 230 17.64 4.90 -6.16
CA PRO A 230 17.24 4.85 -7.56
C PRO A 230 15.88 5.52 -7.79
N SER A 231 15.86 6.84 -7.72
CA SER A 231 14.64 7.66 -7.71
C SER A 231 14.09 8.02 -9.09
N SER A 232 14.76 7.61 -10.19
CA SER A 232 14.40 8.03 -11.55
C SER A 232 13.37 7.14 -12.24
N ILE A 233 12.82 6.12 -11.57
CA ILE A 233 11.77 5.28 -12.16
C ILE A 233 10.42 5.99 -11.93
N PRO A 234 9.75 6.49 -12.98
CA PRO A 234 8.47 7.17 -12.83
C PRO A 234 7.43 6.21 -12.24
N ILE A 235 6.47 6.73 -11.47
CA ILE A 235 5.40 5.99 -10.79
C ILE A 235 5.93 5.15 -9.62
N ILE A 236 6.87 4.21 -9.84
CA ILE A 236 7.37 3.28 -8.82
C ILE A 236 8.13 4.02 -7.73
N SER A 237 9.10 4.86 -8.10
CA SER A 237 9.89 5.61 -7.11
C SER A 237 9.04 6.63 -6.34
N ASN A 238 8.01 7.19 -6.96
CA ASN A 238 7.07 8.08 -6.27
C ASN A 238 6.22 7.31 -5.26
N ALA A 239 5.68 6.14 -5.65
CA ALA A 239 4.92 5.27 -4.75
C ALA A 239 5.75 4.80 -3.54
N VAL A 240 7.06 4.54 -3.74
CA VAL A 240 7.97 4.22 -2.64
C VAL A 240 8.15 5.42 -1.70
N LYS A 241 8.37 6.63 -2.27
CA LYS A 241 8.53 7.85 -1.48
C LYS A 241 7.30 8.19 -0.66
N GLU A 242 6.11 8.02 -1.23
CA GLU A 242 4.85 8.23 -0.51
C GLU A 242 4.65 7.26 0.66
N ARG A 243 5.20 6.05 0.54
CA ARG A 243 5.09 5.03 1.59
C ARG A 243 6.15 5.17 2.69
N MET A 244 7.23 5.90 2.43
CA MET A 244 8.27 6.18 3.41
C MET A 244 8.07 7.58 4.00
N PRO A 245 7.60 7.71 5.24
CA PRO A 245 7.39 9.02 5.85
C PRO A 245 8.72 9.76 6.00
N THR A 246 8.76 11.01 5.54
CA THR A 246 9.90 11.92 5.70
C THR A 246 9.47 13.15 6.48
N LEU A 247 10.40 13.83 7.15
CA LEU A 247 10.09 15.06 7.89
C LEU A 247 9.46 16.15 7.02
N ASP A 248 9.77 16.17 5.72
CA ASP A 248 9.20 17.11 4.74
C ASP A 248 7.69 16.91 4.52
N MET A 249 7.12 15.81 4.99
CA MET A 249 5.67 15.57 4.95
C MET A 249 4.92 16.18 6.13
N PHE A 250 5.62 16.84 7.05
CA PHE A 250 5.01 17.48 8.21
C PHE A 250 5.23 18.99 8.17
N ASP A 251 4.16 19.75 8.42
CA ASP A 251 4.23 21.19 8.60
C ASP A 251 4.92 21.56 9.93
N ASN A 252 5.29 22.82 10.09
CA ASN A 252 5.90 23.37 11.33
C ASN A 252 5.05 23.08 12.57
N ASP A 253 3.74 22.92 12.41
CA ASP A 253 2.80 22.55 13.46
C ASP A 253 2.70 21.02 13.70
N GLY A 254 3.48 20.21 12.98
CA GLY A 254 3.48 18.76 13.10
C GLY A 254 2.28 18.08 12.45
N ARG A 255 1.56 18.75 11.55
CA ARG A 255 0.45 18.18 10.79
C ARG A 255 0.97 17.54 9.51
N PHE A 256 0.44 16.38 9.18
CA PHE A 256 0.75 15.69 7.92
C PHE A 256 0.16 16.47 6.74
N VAL A 257 1.02 16.90 5.82
CA VAL A 257 0.64 17.64 4.60
C VAL A 257 0.94 16.76 3.40
N LEU A 258 -0.08 16.44 2.60
CA LEU A 258 0.11 15.76 1.33
C LEU A 258 0.81 16.72 0.36
N ARG A 259 1.85 16.24 -0.31
CA ARG A 259 2.70 17.03 -1.23
C ARG A 259 1.95 17.68 -2.41
N GLU A 260 0.71 17.25 -2.69
CA GLU A 260 -0.16 17.88 -3.70
C GLU A 260 -0.64 19.28 -3.31
N ASP A 261 -0.69 19.61 -2.03
CA ASP A 261 -1.16 20.90 -1.56
C ASP A 261 -0.08 22.00 -1.66
N ASP A 262 1.20 21.63 -1.62
CA ASP A 262 2.34 22.55 -1.79
C ASP A 262 2.45 23.12 -3.20
N ASP A 263 2.15 22.34 -4.23
CA ASP A 263 2.19 22.81 -5.63
C ASP A 263 1.04 23.78 -5.94
N LYS A 264 -0.12 23.62 -5.29
CA LYS A 264 -1.23 24.56 -5.42
C LYS A 264 -0.97 25.86 -4.67
N SER A 265 -0.40 25.78 -3.45
CA SER A 265 -0.11 26.97 -2.64
C SER A 265 1.03 27.82 -3.21
N LYS A 266 1.96 27.22 -3.98
CA LYS A 266 2.99 27.96 -4.73
C LYS A 266 2.44 28.65 -5.97
N LYS A 267 1.55 28.01 -6.72
CA LYS A 267 0.89 28.63 -7.89
C LYS A 267 0.04 29.83 -7.51
N ASP A 268 -0.68 29.79 -6.39
CA ASP A 268 -1.50 30.89 -5.92
C ASP A 268 -0.69 32.08 -5.35
N LYS A 269 0.60 31.87 -5.04
CA LYS A 269 1.51 32.95 -4.58
C LYS A 269 2.25 33.62 -5.72
N ASP A 270 2.47 32.94 -6.83
CA ASP A 270 3.13 33.46 -8.02
C ASP A 270 2.15 34.24 -8.95
N GLU A 271 0.84 34.10 -8.75
CA GLU A 271 -0.22 34.83 -9.48
C GLU A 271 -0.72 36.10 -8.74
N LYS A 272 -0.15 36.49 -7.62
CA LYS A 272 -0.42 37.73 -6.90
C LYS A 272 0.79 38.67 -6.89
#